data_58c6f30e263f2909b5e46170f54b68e8
#
_entry.id   58c6f30e263f2909b5e46170f54b68e8
#
_cell.length_a   1.000
_cell.length_b   1.000
_cell.length_c   1.000
_cell.angle_alpha   90.00
_cell.angle_beta   90.00
_cell.angle_gamma   90.00
#
_symmetry.space_group_name_H-M   'P 1'
#
loop_
_entity.id
_entity.type
_entity.pdbx_description
1 polymer ?
#
loop_
_entity_poly.entity_id
_entity_poly.type
_entity_poly.pdbx_seq_one_letter_code
_entity_poly.pdbx_strand_id
1 'polypeptide(L)'
;MLFRSEEDDPPQCEYILQSWDTAFEKSNRADYSAGTTWGVFRNPKDGNRPNLILLDTYKKRVEFPDLKKDVLGWYNDYEPDTLIVEKKASGAPLIYDLRAMGIPVSEYTPSKGQDKIARLNSVSDMIASGKVWVPRTRWAEELVDEIAAFPSGEHDDLVDATTLALMRFRQGGFLRLPVDEPEEIKWFKGHRRERFYSV
;
A
#
# COMPACT_ATOMS: atom_id res chain seq x y z
N MET A 1 -5.02 -3.13 -12.14
CA MET A 1 -3.91 -3.91 -11.57
C MET A 1 -3.25 -4.68 -12.69
N LEU A 2 -1.94 -4.61 -12.83
CA LEU A 2 -1.19 -5.27 -13.90
C LEU A 2 -0.36 -6.41 -13.30
N PHE A 3 -0.43 -7.59 -13.93
CA PHE A 3 0.32 -8.77 -13.49
C PHE A 3 1.69 -8.80 -14.17
N ARG A 4 2.69 -9.19 -13.40
CA ARG A 4 4.04 -9.41 -13.84
C ARG A 4 4.35 -10.92 -13.94
N SER A 5 5.30 -11.32 -14.79
CA SER A 5 5.76 -12.72 -14.85
C SER A 5 6.56 -13.10 -13.60
N GLU A 6 6.42 -14.34 -13.12
CA GLU A 6 7.23 -14.88 -12.02
C GLU A 6 8.73 -14.97 -12.36
N GLU A 7 9.04 -15.07 -13.65
CA GLU A 7 10.42 -15.22 -14.15
C GLU A 7 11.21 -13.91 -14.13
N ASP A 8 10.52 -12.77 -13.96
CA ASP A 8 11.19 -11.47 -13.92
C ASP A 8 11.55 -11.10 -12.47
N ASP A 9 12.77 -10.70 -12.22
CA ASP A 9 13.16 -10.09 -10.95
C ASP A 9 12.34 -8.83 -10.66
N PRO A 10 12.04 -8.53 -9.37
CA PRO A 10 11.40 -7.27 -9.01
C PRO A 10 12.21 -6.09 -9.57
N PRO A 11 11.56 -5.04 -10.11
CA PRO A 11 12.29 -3.86 -10.54
C PRO A 11 12.99 -3.22 -9.35
N GLN A 12 14.11 -2.55 -9.60
CA GLN A 12 14.75 -1.73 -8.57
C GLN A 12 13.76 -0.66 -8.10
N CYS A 13 13.50 -0.64 -6.80
CA CYS A 13 12.58 0.30 -6.18
C CYS A 13 13.36 1.50 -5.59
N GLU A 14 12.81 2.69 -5.78
CA GLU A 14 13.34 3.95 -5.22
C GLU A 14 12.88 4.17 -3.78
N TYR A 15 11.82 3.48 -3.38
CA TYR A 15 11.19 3.63 -2.08
C TYR A 15 10.42 2.36 -1.74
N ILE A 16 10.57 1.89 -0.51
CA ILE A 16 9.87 0.71 -0.01
C ILE A 16 9.00 1.09 1.18
N LEU A 17 7.76 0.63 1.17
CA LEU A 17 6.80 0.84 2.23
C LEU A 17 6.22 -0.48 2.69
N GLN A 18 6.19 -0.68 4.01
CA GLN A 18 5.44 -1.76 4.64
C GLN A 18 4.24 -1.19 5.40
N SER A 19 3.10 -1.82 5.25
CA SER A 19 1.88 -1.48 5.98
C SER A 19 1.33 -2.72 6.69
N TRP A 20 0.90 -2.53 7.94
CA TRP A 20 0.42 -3.60 8.80
C TRP A 20 -0.95 -3.26 9.39
N ASP A 21 -1.90 -4.15 9.19
CA ASP A 21 -3.13 -4.26 9.98
C ASP A 21 -3.00 -5.48 10.90
N THR A 22 -3.11 -5.26 12.20
CA THR A 22 -2.80 -6.31 13.18
C THR A 22 -4.02 -6.66 14.01
N ALA A 23 -4.21 -7.94 14.28
CA ALA A 23 -5.22 -8.46 15.16
C ALA A 23 -4.58 -9.13 16.37
N PHE A 24 -5.23 -8.97 17.55
CA PHE A 24 -4.86 -9.69 18.76
C PHE A 24 -6.07 -10.42 19.30
N GLU A 25 -6.21 -11.67 19.08
CA GLU A 25 -7.08 -12.47 19.93
C GLU A 25 -6.68 -13.95 19.97
N LYS A 26 -6.81 -14.52 21.18
CA LYS A 26 -6.60 -15.95 21.45
C LYS A 26 -7.78 -16.83 21.02
N SER A 27 -8.80 -16.29 20.33
CA SER A 27 -10.00 -17.06 19.99
C SER A 27 -9.82 -17.77 18.64
N ASN A 28 -10.45 -18.94 18.50
CA ASN A 28 -10.52 -19.68 17.24
C ASN A 28 -11.28 -18.91 16.12
N ARG A 29 -11.74 -17.69 16.40
CA ARG A 29 -12.37 -16.74 15.48
C ARG A 29 -11.54 -15.45 15.33
N ALA A 30 -10.25 -15.48 15.72
CA ALA A 30 -9.38 -14.32 15.61
C ALA A 30 -9.21 -13.92 14.14
N ASP A 31 -9.24 -12.60 13.90
CA ASP A 31 -8.87 -12.01 12.63
C ASP A 31 -7.38 -12.27 12.33
N TYR A 32 -7.00 -12.20 11.07
CA TYR A 32 -5.60 -12.32 10.69
C TYR A 32 -4.85 -11.02 10.99
N SER A 33 -3.58 -11.15 11.35
CA SER A 33 -2.64 -10.04 11.17
C SER A 33 -2.17 -10.07 9.72
N ALA A 34 -2.32 -8.96 9.04
CA ALA A 34 -1.93 -8.81 7.64
C ALA A 34 -0.89 -7.70 7.45
N GLY A 35 0.04 -7.93 6.54
CA GLY A 35 1.03 -6.97 6.13
C GLY A 35 1.25 -7.00 4.63
N THR A 36 1.59 -5.86 4.06
CA THR A 36 1.94 -5.74 2.64
C THR A 36 3.21 -4.92 2.48
N THR A 37 4.11 -5.38 1.62
CA THR A 37 5.33 -4.66 1.24
C THR A 37 5.22 -4.18 -0.19
N TRP A 38 5.42 -2.90 -0.40
CA TRP A 38 5.27 -2.24 -1.68
C TRP A 38 6.52 -1.46 -2.05
N GLY A 39 6.86 -1.47 -3.34
CA GLY A 39 7.93 -0.66 -3.90
C GLY A 39 7.43 0.39 -4.89
N VAL A 40 8.09 1.55 -4.91
CA VAL A 40 7.95 2.55 -5.98
C VAL A 40 9.06 2.32 -6.98
N PHE A 41 8.73 2.15 -8.25
CA PHE A 41 9.71 1.98 -9.31
C PHE A 41 9.40 2.87 -10.52
N ARG A 42 10.42 3.18 -11.32
CA ARG A 42 10.27 3.89 -12.59
C ARG A 42 9.94 2.91 -13.70
N ASN A 43 8.79 3.10 -14.35
CA ASN A 43 8.38 2.22 -15.44
C ASN A 43 8.84 2.78 -16.80
N PRO A 44 9.83 2.15 -17.49
CA PRO A 44 10.29 2.63 -18.80
C PRO A 44 9.19 2.63 -19.86
N LYS A 45 8.24 1.70 -19.77
CA LYS A 45 7.11 1.60 -20.70
C LYS A 45 6.04 2.68 -20.47
N ASP A 46 6.07 3.37 -19.32
CA ASP A 46 5.19 4.49 -18.97
C ASP A 46 5.99 5.82 -18.92
N GLY A 47 7.00 5.97 -19.75
CA GLY A 47 7.83 7.18 -19.81
C GLY A 47 8.59 7.48 -18.52
N ASN A 48 9.10 6.47 -17.86
CA ASN A 48 9.80 6.57 -16.56
C ASN A 48 8.95 7.18 -15.43
N ARG A 49 7.63 7.08 -15.50
CA ARG A 49 6.76 7.55 -14.43
C ARG A 49 6.77 6.58 -13.25
N PRO A 50 6.52 7.09 -12.03
CA PRO A 50 6.38 6.23 -10.86
C PRO A 50 5.22 5.27 -11.01
N ASN A 51 5.47 4.01 -10.69
CA ASN A 51 4.49 2.94 -10.58
C ASN A 51 4.73 2.22 -9.24
N LEU A 52 3.72 1.52 -8.74
CA LEU A 52 3.78 0.73 -7.53
C LEU A 52 3.85 -0.75 -7.86
N ILE A 53 4.65 -1.49 -7.13
CA ILE A 53 4.71 -2.95 -7.22
C ILE A 53 4.57 -3.58 -5.84
N LEU A 54 3.70 -4.60 -5.75
CA LEU A 54 3.62 -5.46 -4.59
C LEU A 54 4.86 -6.37 -4.56
N LEU A 55 5.61 -6.32 -3.47
CA LEU A 55 6.83 -7.11 -3.27
C LEU A 55 6.54 -8.36 -2.47
N ASP A 56 5.66 -8.28 -1.46
CA ASP A 56 5.28 -9.42 -0.62
C ASP A 56 3.98 -9.17 0.16
N THR A 57 3.35 -10.26 0.65
CA THR A 57 2.18 -10.23 1.54
C THR A 57 2.38 -11.16 2.73
N TYR A 58 1.96 -10.69 3.90
CA TYR A 58 1.90 -11.48 5.12
C TYR A 58 0.44 -11.62 5.56
N LYS A 59 0.03 -12.82 5.91
CA LYS A 59 -1.30 -13.07 6.48
C LYS A 59 -1.24 -14.30 7.38
N LYS A 60 -1.27 -14.08 8.68
CA LYS A 60 -1.22 -15.17 9.67
C LYS A 60 -2.04 -14.84 10.92
N ARG A 61 -2.55 -15.89 11.55
CA ARG A 61 -3.07 -15.85 12.91
C ARG A 61 -1.96 -16.24 13.86
N VAL A 62 -1.40 -15.26 14.54
CA VAL A 62 -0.27 -15.45 15.46
C VAL A 62 -0.47 -14.66 16.74
N GLU A 63 0.15 -15.11 17.82
CA GLU A 63 0.21 -14.34 19.06
C GLU A 63 1.19 -13.17 18.95
N PHE A 64 1.05 -12.19 19.82
CA PHE A 64 1.84 -10.95 19.77
C PHE A 64 3.35 -11.14 19.73
N PRO A 65 3.97 -12.06 20.53
CA PRO A 65 5.41 -12.27 20.45
C PRO A 65 5.88 -12.74 19.10
N ASP A 66 5.11 -13.63 18.44
CA ASP A 66 5.43 -14.14 17.11
C ASP A 66 5.17 -13.09 16.04
N LEU A 67 4.06 -12.34 16.15
CA LEU A 67 3.79 -11.19 15.27
C LEU A 67 4.95 -10.21 15.29
N LYS A 68 5.40 -9.81 16.48
CA LYS A 68 6.52 -8.89 16.64
C LYS A 68 7.79 -9.43 16.00
N LYS A 69 8.08 -10.72 16.17
CA LYS A 69 9.22 -11.38 15.53
C LYS A 69 9.12 -11.39 14.02
N ASP A 70 7.93 -11.71 13.49
CA ASP A 70 7.68 -11.75 12.04
C ASP A 70 7.80 -10.34 11.44
N VAL A 71 7.25 -9.31 12.08
CA VAL A 71 7.38 -7.90 11.64
C VAL A 71 8.83 -7.45 11.63
N LEU A 72 9.61 -7.81 12.65
CA LEU A 72 11.05 -7.52 12.72
C LEU A 72 11.83 -8.23 11.61
N GLY A 73 11.51 -9.50 11.33
CA GLY A 73 12.11 -10.25 10.23
C GLY A 73 11.87 -9.54 8.90
N TRP A 74 10.62 -9.19 8.62
CA TRP A 74 10.24 -8.49 7.40
C TRP A 74 10.85 -7.10 7.28
N TYR A 75 10.95 -6.38 8.38
CA TYR A 75 11.65 -5.10 8.41
C TYR A 75 13.12 -5.24 8.00
N ASN A 76 13.81 -6.26 8.53
CA ASN A 76 15.21 -6.51 8.20
C ASN A 76 15.41 -7.04 6.78
N ASP A 77 14.47 -7.84 6.26
CA ASP A 77 14.56 -8.42 4.91
C ASP A 77 14.35 -7.39 3.80
N TYR A 78 13.47 -6.40 4.04
CA TYR A 78 13.09 -5.40 3.03
C TYR A 78 13.67 -4.01 3.28
N GLU A 79 14.18 -3.73 4.48
CA GLU A 79 14.71 -2.40 4.88
C GLU A 79 13.82 -1.23 4.43
N PRO A 80 12.52 -1.22 4.81
CA PRO A 80 11.57 -0.26 4.27
C PRO A 80 11.89 1.17 4.72
N ASP A 81 11.76 2.13 3.80
CA ASP A 81 11.85 3.57 4.10
C ASP A 81 10.73 4.04 5.02
N THR A 82 9.59 3.36 4.96
CA THR A 82 8.45 3.63 5.86
C THR A 82 7.79 2.33 6.29
N LEU A 83 7.64 2.17 7.59
CA LEU A 83 6.81 1.16 8.23
C LEU A 83 5.58 1.83 8.82
N ILE A 84 4.38 1.41 8.40
CA ILE A 84 3.10 1.92 8.89
C ILE A 84 2.36 0.82 9.63
N VAL A 85 1.82 1.14 10.79
CA VAL A 85 0.96 0.23 11.56
C VAL A 85 -0.34 0.94 11.88
N GLU A 86 -1.48 0.28 11.64
CA GLU A 86 -2.78 0.79 12.05
C GLU A 86 -2.88 0.78 13.58
N LYS A 87 -3.14 1.94 14.17
CA LYS A 87 -3.28 2.11 15.62
C LYS A 87 -4.68 1.69 16.09
N LYS A 88 -4.95 0.41 16.02
CA LYS A 88 -6.05 -0.23 16.77
C LYS A 88 -5.54 -0.72 18.12
N ALA A 89 -6.42 -1.30 18.95
CA ALA A 89 -6.03 -1.88 20.23
C ALA A 89 -4.83 -2.83 20.10
N SER A 90 -4.73 -3.55 19.00
CA SER A 90 -3.67 -4.50 18.67
C SER A 90 -2.38 -3.86 18.16
N GLY A 91 -2.45 -2.81 17.35
CA GLY A 91 -1.25 -2.16 16.79
C GLY A 91 -0.49 -1.28 17.77
N ALA A 92 -1.15 -0.75 18.81
CA ALA A 92 -0.52 0.18 19.73
C ALA A 92 0.68 -0.43 20.51
N PRO A 93 0.62 -1.64 21.08
CA PRO A 93 1.79 -2.29 21.68
C PRO A 93 2.91 -2.57 20.69
N LEU A 94 2.57 -3.00 19.46
CA LEU A 94 3.56 -3.26 18.42
C LEU A 94 4.32 -1.97 18.06
N ILE A 95 3.61 -0.86 17.86
CA ILE A 95 4.21 0.46 17.58
C ILE A 95 5.16 0.85 18.72
N TYR A 96 4.72 0.69 19.97
CA TYR A 96 5.54 1.03 21.14
C TYR A 96 6.83 0.21 21.18
N ASP A 97 6.74 -1.11 21.02
CA ASP A 97 7.88 -2.02 21.08
C ASP A 97 8.88 -1.76 19.95
N LEU A 98 8.39 -1.56 18.71
CA LEU A 98 9.24 -1.28 17.55
C LEU A 98 9.99 0.05 17.73
N ARG A 99 9.30 1.10 18.22
CA ARG A 99 9.93 2.39 18.51
C ARG A 99 10.98 2.29 19.63
N ALA A 100 10.72 1.48 20.67
CA ALA A 100 11.69 1.22 21.73
C ALA A 100 12.95 0.51 21.21
N MET A 101 12.87 -0.22 20.10
CA MET A 101 13.99 -0.84 19.41
C MET A 101 14.69 0.11 18.41
N GLY A 102 14.26 1.37 18.31
CA GLY A 102 14.82 2.35 17.39
C GLY A 102 14.27 2.28 15.96
N ILE A 103 13.23 1.49 15.70
CA ILE A 103 12.59 1.40 14.39
C ILE A 103 11.59 2.56 14.24
N PRO A 104 11.71 3.39 13.19
CA PRO A 104 10.77 4.47 12.94
C PRO A 104 9.45 3.91 12.42
N VAL A 105 8.41 3.98 13.24
CA VAL A 105 7.05 3.53 12.88
C VAL A 105 6.13 4.73 12.71
N SER A 106 5.50 4.82 11.55
CA SER A 106 4.36 5.72 11.31
C SER A 106 3.08 5.07 11.82
N GLU A 107 2.37 5.73 12.71
CA GLU A 107 1.07 5.24 13.15
C GLU A 107 -0.04 5.80 12.25
N TYR A 108 -1.00 4.97 11.92
CA TYR A 108 -2.22 5.38 11.24
C TYR A 108 -3.41 5.18 12.16
N THR A 109 -4.22 6.21 12.33
CA THR A 109 -5.47 6.14 13.08
C THR A 109 -6.62 6.49 12.12
N PRO A 110 -7.55 5.55 11.87
CA PRO A 110 -8.72 5.84 11.05
C PRO A 110 -9.53 7.01 11.60
N SER A 111 -9.92 7.93 10.74
CA SER A 111 -10.81 9.02 11.11
C SER A 111 -12.22 8.50 11.37
N LYS A 112 -12.94 9.12 12.31
CA LYS A 112 -14.36 8.81 12.54
C LYS A 112 -15.15 9.04 11.24
N GLY A 113 -15.90 8.01 10.80
CA GLY A 113 -16.71 8.07 9.57
C GLY A 113 -16.01 7.63 8.29
N GLN A 114 -14.71 7.30 8.34
CA GLN A 114 -14.04 6.60 7.25
C GLN A 114 -14.16 5.09 7.46
N ASP A 115 -15.20 4.49 6.93
CA ASP A 115 -15.33 3.03 6.88
C ASP A 115 -14.35 2.41 5.86
N LYS A 116 -14.22 1.11 5.89
CA LYS A 116 -13.32 0.35 4.99
C LYS A 116 -13.65 0.59 3.52
N ILE A 117 -14.94 0.69 3.17
CA ILE A 117 -15.41 0.92 1.80
C ILE A 117 -14.97 2.31 1.32
N ALA A 118 -15.15 3.34 2.14
CA ALA A 118 -14.74 4.70 1.79
C ALA A 118 -13.21 4.80 1.61
N ARG A 119 -12.44 4.08 2.45
CA ARG A 119 -10.98 4.02 2.34
C ARG A 119 -10.54 3.35 1.04
N LEU A 120 -11.07 2.18 0.70
CA LEU A 120 -10.74 1.50 -0.56
C LEU A 120 -11.15 2.33 -1.77
N ASN A 121 -12.34 2.94 -1.74
CA ASN A 121 -12.80 3.82 -2.81
C ASN A 121 -11.87 5.01 -3.03
N SER A 122 -11.26 5.55 -1.97
CA SER A 122 -10.31 6.67 -2.07
C SER A 122 -9.02 6.34 -2.84
N VAL A 123 -8.71 5.06 -3.06
CA VAL A 123 -7.53 4.60 -3.79
C VAL A 123 -7.85 3.72 -5.00
N SER A 124 -9.13 3.49 -5.28
CA SER A 124 -9.58 2.62 -6.38
C SER A 124 -9.13 3.13 -7.75
N ASP A 125 -9.04 4.43 -7.94
CA ASP A 125 -8.54 5.07 -9.15
C ASP A 125 -7.04 4.80 -9.38
N MET A 126 -6.25 4.65 -8.32
CA MET A 126 -4.84 4.23 -8.43
C MET A 126 -4.76 2.81 -9.02
N ILE A 127 -5.59 1.89 -8.53
CA ILE A 127 -5.68 0.52 -9.03
C ILE A 127 -6.16 0.52 -10.49
N ALA A 128 -7.17 1.31 -10.81
CA ALA A 128 -7.73 1.42 -12.17
C ALA A 128 -6.79 2.09 -13.17
N SER A 129 -5.86 2.92 -12.70
CA SER A 129 -4.90 3.63 -13.56
C SER A 129 -3.91 2.73 -14.30
N GLY A 130 -3.80 1.46 -13.92
CA GLY A 130 -2.80 0.53 -14.43
C GLY A 130 -1.39 0.76 -13.88
N LYS A 131 -1.23 1.58 -12.85
CA LYS A 131 0.06 1.91 -12.21
C LYS A 131 0.39 1.05 -11.00
N VAL A 132 -0.53 0.18 -10.59
CA VAL A 132 -0.35 -0.77 -9.49
C VAL A 132 -0.09 -2.15 -10.07
N TRP A 133 1.08 -2.69 -9.79
CA TRP A 133 1.57 -3.96 -10.31
C TRP A 133 1.57 -5.04 -9.23
N VAL A 134 1.22 -6.25 -9.63
CA VAL A 134 1.17 -7.42 -8.75
C VAL A 134 1.85 -8.58 -9.48
N PRO A 135 2.78 -9.34 -8.84
CA PRO A 135 3.39 -10.50 -9.47
C PRO A 135 2.38 -11.63 -9.65
N ARG A 136 2.65 -12.54 -10.60
CA ARG A 136 1.85 -13.74 -10.81
C ARG A 136 2.30 -14.85 -9.87
N THR A 137 2.04 -14.67 -8.58
CA THR A 137 2.37 -15.64 -7.54
C THR A 137 1.12 -15.98 -6.74
N ARG A 138 1.07 -17.16 -6.16
CA ARG A 138 -0.09 -17.60 -5.38
C ARG A 138 -0.41 -16.66 -4.21
N TRP A 139 0.61 -16.17 -3.53
CA TRP A 139 0.43 -15.25 -2.40
C TRP A 139 -0.10 -13.88 -2.85
N ALA A 140 0.27 -13.43 -4.04
CA ALA A 140 -0.25 -12.17 -4.59
C ALA A 140 -1.67 -12.31 -5.15
N GLU A 141 -2.01 -13.50 -5.70
CA GLU A 141 -3.38 -13.82 -6.13
C GLU A 141 -4.36 -13.76 -4.96
N GLU A 142 -3.96 -14.22 -3.77
CA GLU A 142 -4.80 -14.12 -2.56
C GLU A 142 -5.22 -12.67 -2.27
N LEU A 143 -4.29 -11.71 -2.38
CA LEU A 143 -4.62 -10.30 -2.23
C LEU A 143 -5.60 -9.82 -3.32
N VAL A 144 -5.38 -10.22 -4.57
CA VAL A 144 -6.26 -9.84 -5.69
C VAL A 144 -7.68 -10.36 -5.46
N ASP A 145 -7.79 -11.60 -5.01
CA ASP A 145 -9.08 -12.25 -4.73
C ASP A 145 -9.80 -11.56 -3.56
N GLU A 146 -9.10 -11.20 -2.49
CA GLU A 146 -9.71 -10.45 -1.39
C GLU A 146 -10.22 -9.07 -1.85
N ILE A 147 -9.43 -8.33 -2.63
CA ILE A 147 -9.87 -7.03 -3.17
C ILE A 147 -11.08 -7.19 -4.09
N ALA A 148 -11.10 -8.22 -4.93
CA ALA A 148 -12.20 -8.49 -5.85
C ALA A 148 -13.49 -8.91 -5.13
N ALA A 149 -13.38 -9.64 -4.02
CA ALA A 149 -14.52 -10.09 -3.21
C ALA A 149 -15.04 -9.01 -2.25
N PHE A 150 -14.25 -8.00 -1.95
CA PHE A 150 -14.61 -6.94 -0.99
C PHE A 150 -15.81 -6.11 -1.49
N PRO A 151 -16.82 -5.76 -0.65
CA PRO A 151 -16.88 -5.95 0.81
C PRO A 151 -17.56 -7.25 1.25
N SER A 152 -17.92 -8.14 0.33
CA SER A 152 -18.72 -9.34 0.61
C SER A 152 -17.85 -10.57 0.89
N GLY A 153 -16.54 -10.47 0.82
CA GLY A 153 -15.59 -11.55 1.10
C GLY A 153 -15.59 -11.97 2.57
N GLU A 154 -15.10 -13.19 2.84
CA GLU A 154 -14.97 -13.72 4.20
C GLU A 154 -13.86 -13.01 4.97
N HIS A 155 -12.82 -12.54 4.27
CA HIS A 155 -11.66 -11.85 4.81
C HIS A 155 -11.42 -10.55 4.08
N ASP A 156 -10.91 -9.56 4.80
CA ASP A 156 -10.56 -8.23 4.27
C ASP A 156 -9.24 -7.67 4.87
N ASP A 157 -8.48 -8.53 5.55
CA ASP A 157 -7.27 -8.11 6.27
C ASP A 157 -6.19 -7.59 5.32
N LEU A 158 -5.95 -8.28 4.17
CA LEU A 158 -5.02 -7.82 3.14
C LEU A 158 -5.54 -6.57 2.42
N VAL A 159 -6.87 -6.43 2.28
CA VAL A 159 -7.48 -5.20 1.71
C VAL A 159 -7.18 -3.99 2.60
N ASP A 160 -7.33 -4.12 3.92
CA ASP A 160 -7.05 -3.03 4.85
C ASP A 160 -5.57 -2.63 4.82
N ALA A 161 -4.64 -3.60 4.90
CA ALA A 161 -3.22 -3.34 4.81
C ALA A 161 -2.82 -2.69 3.46
N THR A 162 -3.38 -3.16 2.33
CA THR A 162 -3.14 -2.59 1.00
C THR A 162 -3.68 -1.17 0.91
N THR A 163 -4.90 -0.95 1.37
CA THR A 163 -5.54 0.37 1.32
C THR A 163 -4.72 1.40 2.09
N LEU A 164 -4.20 1.01 3.25
CA LEU A 164 -3.32 1.85 4.07
C LEU A 164 -2.04 2.25 3.33
N ALA A 165 -1.39 1.28 2.64
CA ALA A 165 -0.22 1.55 1.82
C ALA A 165 -0.52 2.52 0.68
N LEU A 166 -1.58 2.26 -0.10
CA LEU A 166 -1.95 3.08 -1.25
C LEU A 166 -2.33 4.50 -0.84
N MET A 167 -3.07 4.67 0.26
CA MET A 167 -3.37 6.00 0.82
C MET A 167 -2.09 6.76 1.17
N ARG A 168 -1.11 6.09 1.77
CA ARG A 168 0.18 6.72 2.11
C ARG A 168 0.96 7.14 0.88
N PHE A 169 1.00 6.30 -0.16
CA PHE A 169 1.63 6.67 -1.43
C PHE A 169 0.97 7.88 -2.09
N ARG A 170 -0.36 7.94 -2.06
CA ARG A 170 -1.11 9.10 -2.59
C ARG A 170 -0.80 10.38 -1.80
N GLN A 171 -0.90 10.32 -0.47
CA GLN A 171 -0.61 11.46 0.42
C GLN A 171 0.83 11.92 0.32
N GLY A 172 1.78 11.00 0.18
CA GLY A 172 3.20 11.30 -0.01
C GLY A 172 3.56 11.84 -1.40
N GLY A 173 2.61 11.85 -2.34
CA GLY A 173 2.82 12.33 -3.70
C GLY A 173 3.71 11.42 -4.56
N PHE A 174 3.95 10.17 -4.12
CA PHE A 174 4.74 9.19 -4.86
C PHE A 174 4.03 8.75 -6.15
N LEU A 175 2.72 8.65 -6.11
CA LEU A 175 1.89 8.38 -7.27
C LEU A 175 0.85 9.49 -7.42
N ARG A 176 1.01 10.31 -8.46
CA ARG A 176 0.04 11.37 -8.80
C ARG A 176 -0.75 10.94 -10.03
N LEU A 177 -2.04 11.06 -9.94
CA LEU A 177 -2.97 10.86 -11.05
C LEU A 177 -3.41 12.23 -11.59
N PRO A 178 -3.90 12.30 -12.85
CA PRO A 178 -4.43 13.55 -13.40
C PRO A 178 -5.57 14.16 -12.55
N VAL A 179 -6.30 13.33 -11.82
CA VAL A 179 -7.36 13.78 -10.90
C VAL A 179 -6.82 14.52 -9.67
N ASP A 180 -5.58 14.24 -9.27
CA ASP A 180 -4.92 14.87 -8.12
C ASP A 180 -4.32 16.25 -8.46
N GLU A 181 -4.29 16.63 -9.74
CA GLU A 181 -3.80 17.95 -10.17
C GLU A 181 -4.87 19.03 -9.89
N PRO A 182 -4.47 20.17 -9.29
CA PRO A 182 -5.37 21.31 -9.14
C PRO A 182 -5.98 21.72 -10.48
N GLU A 183 -7.26 22.12 -10.47
CA GLU A 183 -7.97 22.53 -11.72
C GLU A 183 -7.27 23.64 -12.47
N GLU A 184 -6.64 24.60 -11.77
CA GLU A 184 -5.87 25.68 -12.38
C GLU A 184 -4.71 25.16 -13.24
N ILE A 185 -4.00 24.11 -12.78
CA ILE A 185 -2.90 23.51 -13.55
C ILE A 185 -3.45 22.76 -14.76
N LYS A 186 -4.61 22.11 -14.64
CA LYS A 186 -5.28 21.45 -15.77
C LYS A 186 -5.66 22.46 -16.85
N TRP A 187 -6.17 23.63 -16.42
CA TRP A 187 -6.55 24.70 -17.34
C TRP A 187 -5.35 25.25 -18.12
N PHE A 188 -4.23 25.52 -17.47
CA PHE A 188 -3.00 25.99 -18.12
C PHE A 188 -2.40 25.01 -19.12
N LYS A 189 -2.45 23.71 -18.84
CA LYS A 189 -1.95 22.67 -19.76
C LYS A 189 -2.81 22.55 -21.03
N GLY A 190 -4.11 22.79 -20.95
CA GLY A 190 -5.05 22.75 -22.07
C GLY A 190 -5.06 24.02 -22.95
N HIS A 191 -4.52 25.12 -22.47
CA HIS A 191 -4.58 26.41 -23.15
C HIS A 191 -3.18 26.97 -23.51
N ARG A 192 -2.25 26.13 -23.95
CA ARG A 192 -0.98 26.60 -24.51
C ARG A 192 -1.31 27.38 -25.78
N ARG A 193 -1.47 28.73 -25.70
CA ARG A 193 -1.56 29.60 -26.85
C ARG A 193 -0.27 29.48 -27.65
N GLU A 194 -0.37 29.01 -28.88
CA GLU A 194 0.68 29.23 -29.87
C GLU A 194 0.88 30.74 -29.99
N ARG A 195 2.03 31.22 -29.56
CA ARG A 195 2.42 32.61 -29.85
C ARG A 195 2.83 32.63 -31.32
N PHE A 196 1.93 33.08 -32.16
CA PHE A 196 2.31 33.52 -33.49
C PHE A 196 3.12 34.81 -33.35
N TYR A 197 4.42 34.73 -33.55
CA TYR A 197 5.22 35.90 -33.82
C TYR A 197 5.01 36.24 -35.29
N SER A 198 4.25 37.31 -35.56
CA SER A 198 4.24 37.95 -36.89
C SER A 198 5.57 38.72 -37.01
N VAL A 199 6.31 38.42 -38.11
CA VAL A 199 7.47 39.17 -38.55
C VAL A 199 6.98 40.40 -39.31
#